data_02d8b307c29b53eb382bb790bfe4662c
#
_entry.id   02d8b307c29b53eb382bb790bfe4662c
#
_cell.length_a   1.000
_cell.length_b   1.000
_cell.length_c   1.000
_cell.angle_alpha   90.00
_cell.angle_beta   90.00
_cell.angle_gamma   90.00
#
_symmetry.space_group_name_H-M   'P 1'
#
loop_
_entity.id
_entity.type
_entity.pdbx_description
1 polymer ?
#
loop_
_entity_poly.entity_id
_entity_poly.type
_entity_poly.pdbx_seq_one_letter_code
_entity_poly.pdbx_strand_id
1 'polypeptide(L)'
;VDGAASYRVYRATAKNGAYSVINTTKALTYTNTGAALGTTYYYKVEALNAAGKSLGFSAVVEGKVAPVLAVGYSSVSGKPQLTWKAVPGATEYQVYRSTQQNSGYSKINTTTSTSYVNTGAKAGTTYYYRIVAVKGTAVSDFSNIVSARPGK
;
A
#
# COMPACT_ATOMS: atom_id res chain seq x y z
N VAL A 1 -0.20 5.44 -24.31
CA VAL A 1 -0.70 6.48 -25.21
C VAL A 1 0.10 6.35 -26.52
N ASP A 2 -0.61 6.28 -27.65
CA ASP A 2 0.02 6.16 -28.96
C ASP A 2 0.89 7.38 -29.24
N GLY A 3 2.09 7.14 -29.82
CA GLY A 3 3.07 8.18 -30.07
C GLY A 3 3.83 8.70 -28.85
N ALA A 4 3.56 8.19 -27.64
CA ALA A 4 4.29 8.57 -26.45
C ALA A 4 5.67 7.92 -26.41
N ALA A 5 6.70 8.75 -26.23
CA ALA A 5 8.09 8.33 -26.05
C ALA A 5 8.52 8.34 -24.58
N SER A 6 7.83 9.12 -23.74
CA SER A 6 8.07 9.20 -22.29
C SER A 6 6.84 9.74 -21.56
N TYR A 7 6.88 9.63 -20.23
CA TYR A 7 5.81 10.07 -19.34
C TYR A 7 6.40 10.93 -18.23
N ARG A 8 5.73 12.04 -17.94
CA ARG A 8 6.09 12.93 -16.83
C ARG A 8 5.05 12.77 -15.73
N VAL A 9 5.50 12.41 -14.53
CA VAL A 9 4.62 12.18 -13.36
C VAL A 9 4.58 13.44 -12.52
N TYR A 10 3.39 13.90 -12.24
CA TYR A 10 3.12 15.07 -11.41
C TYR A 10 2.47 14.69 -10.08
N ARG A 11 2.78 15.42 -9.03
CA ARG A 11 2.22 15.25 -7.69
C ARG A 11 1.82 16.58 -7.07
N ALA A 12 0.70 16.58 -6.33
CA ALA A 12 0.25 17.68 -5.47
C ALA A 12 -0.25 17.12 -4.13
N THR A 13 -0.38 17.98 -3.12
CA THR A 13 -1.00 17.67 -1.81
C THR A 13 -2.46 18.09 -1.73
N ALA A 14 -2.98 18.76 -2.78
CA ALA A 14 -4.39 19.12 -2.92
C ALA A 14 -4.85 18.80 -4.35
N LYS A 15 -6.09 18.33 -4.52
CA LYS A 15 -6.64 17.91 -5.82
C LYS A 15 -6.58 19.01 -6.88
N ASN A 16 -6.88 20.24 -6.48
CA ASN A 16 -6.88 21.42 -7.34
C ASN A 16 -5.66 22.33 -7.07
N GLY A 17 -4.62 21.80 -6.41
CA GLY A 17 -3.41 22.54 -6.05
C GLY A 17 -2.38 22.61 -7.17
N ALA A 18 -1.23 23.18 -6.87
CA ALA A 18 -0.08 23.21 -7.76
C ALA A 18 0.56 21.82 -7.86
N TYR A 19 0.69 21.30 -9.08
CA TYR A 19 1.34 20.03 -9.37
C TYR A 19 2.79 20.23 -9.74
N SER A 20 3.69 19.55 -9.04
CA SER A 20 5.12 19.51 -9.34
C SER A 20 5.49 18.22 -10.03
N VAL A 21 6.41 18.28 -11.00
CA VAL A 21 7.01 17.10 -11.62
C VAL A 21 7.87 16.38 -10.58
N ILE A 22 7.61 15.10 -10.38
CA ILE A 22 8.40 14.26 -9.47
C ILE A 22 9.23 13.20 -10.20
N ASN A 23 8.89 12.91 -11.46
CA ASN A 23 9.67 11.99 -12.30
C ASN A 23 9.36 12.18 -13.78
N THR A 24 10.32 11.77 -14.63
CA THR A 24 10.13 11.55 -16.08
C THR A 24 10.68 10.16 -16.40
N THR A 25 9.89 9.32 -17.06
CA THR A 25 10.24 7.91 -17.32
C THR A 25 9.69 7.43 -18.66
N LYS A 26 10.34 6.41 -19.24
CA LYS A 26 9.82 5.64 -20.37
C LYS A 26 9.04 4.40 -19.93
N ALA A 27 9.16 4.02 -18.63
CA ALA A 27 8.44 2.88 -18.08
C ALA A 27 6.95 3.20 -17.93
N LEU A 28 6.11 2.18 -18.02
CA LEU A 28 4.65 2.26 -17.85
C LEU A 28 4.23 2.23 -16.37
N THR A 29 5.21 2.10 -15.47
CA THR A 29 5.00 2.08 -14.02
C THR A 29 5.98 3.00 -13.31
N TYR A 30 5.55 3.62 -12.22
CA TYR A 30 6.39 4.44 -11.36
C TYR A 30 5.97 4.26 -9.90
N THR A 31 6.94 4.03 -9.01
CA THR A 31 6.72 3.97 -7.57
C THR A 31 7.26 5.24 -6.92
N ASN A 32 6.39 6.01 -6.29
CA ASN A 32 6.80 7.20 -5.54
C ASN A 32 7.31 6.80 -4.15
N THR A 33 8.62 6.62 -4.02
CA THR A 33 9.29 6.30 -2.74
C THR A 33 9.38 7.50 -1.80
N GLY A 34 9.17 8.72 -2.29
CA GLY A 34 9.19 9.97 -1.50
C GLY A 34 7.81 10.38 -0.97
N ALA A 35 6.82 9.48 -0.97
CA ALA A 35 5.52 9.76 -0.35
C ALA A 35 5.62 9.64 1.17
N ALA A 36 5.22 10.71 1.90
CA ALA A 36 5.20 10.71 3.35
C ALA A 36 4.04 9.89 3.91
N LEU A 37 4.30 9.16 4.98
CA LEU A 37 3.28 8.40 5.71
C LEU A 37 2.18 9.33 6.22
N GLY A 38 0.92 8.91 6.08
CA GLY A 38 -0.24 9.67 6.55
C GLY A 38 -0.67 10.81 5.63
N THR A 39 0.10 11.15 4.59
CA THR A 39 -0.21 12.23 3.66
C THR A 39 -0.94 11.70 2.43
N THR A 40 -2.05 12.32 2.08
CA THR A 40 -2.75 12.09 0.81
C THR A 40 -2.09 12.92 -0.28
N TYR A 41 -1.82 12.28 -1.41
CA TYR A 41 -1.29 12.92 -2.60
C TYR A 41 -2.22 12.73 -3.79
N TYR A 42 -2.16 13.67 -4.71
CA TYR A 42 -2.86 13.66 -5.98
C TYR A 42 -1.85 13.58 -7.11
N TYR A 43 -2.08 12.71 -8.07
CA TYR A 43 -1.16 12.42 -9.16
C TYR A 43 -1.86 12.58 -10.50
N LYS A 44 -1.11 13.05 -11.50
CA LYS A 44 -1.46 12.96 -12.92
C LYS A 44 -0.21 12.65 -13.73
N VAL A 45 -0.41 12.07 -14.90
CA VAL A 45 0.67 11.72 -15.82
C VAL A 45 0.44 12.45 -17.13
N GLU A 46 1.51 13.05 -17.65
CA GLU A 46 1.56 13.66 -18.97
C GLU A 46 2.31 12.73 -19.93
N ALA A 47 1.71 12.44 -21.08
CA ALA A 47 2.38 11.70 -22.14
C ALA A 47 3.12 12.68 -23.06
N LEU A 48 4.37 12.38 -23.39
CA LEU A 48 5.24 13.22 -24.23
C LEU A 48 5.69 12.45 -25.47
N ASN A 49 5.66 13.09 -26.65
CA ASN A 49 6.26 12.52 -27.86
C ASN A 49 7.79 12.57 -27.83
N ALA A 50 8.45 12.07 -28.88
CA ALA A 50 9.91 12.06 -28.99
C ALA A 50 10.54 13.45 -28.98
N ALA A 51 9.82 14.49 -29.40
CA ALA A 51 10.24 15.88 -29.34
C ALA A 51 9.96 16.57 -28.00
N GLY A 52 9.45 15.83 -26.99
CA GLY A 52 9.09 16.35 -25.66
C GLY A 52 7.80 17.16 -25.62
N LYS A 53 7.02 17.16 -26.72
CA LYS A 53 5.73 17.85 -26.78
C LYS A 53 4.65 17.01 -26.09
N SER A 54 3.78 17.67 -25.31
CA SER A 54 2.64 17.04 -24.62
C SER A 54 1.64 16.46 -25.61
N LEU A 55 1.23 15.22 -25.35
CA LEU A 55 0.13 14.52 -26.02
C LEU A 55 -1.15 14.50 -25.17
N GLY A 56 -1.09 14.99 -23.91
CA GLY A 56 -2.21 15.06 -23.01
C GLY A 56 -1.90 14.54 -21.60
N PHE A 57 -2.86 14.72 -20.71
CA PHE A 57 -2.79 14.31 -19.30
C PHE A 57 -3.79 13.22 -19.00
N SER A 58 -3.43 12.37 -18.03
CA SER A 58 -4.39 11.45 -17.41
C SER A 58 -5.39 12.21 -16.53
N ALA A 59 -6.47 11.53 -16.13
CA ALA A 59 -7.27 11.95 -15.00
C ALA A 59 -6.40 12.04 -13.74
N VAL A 60 -6.82 12.89 -12.78
CA VAL A 60 -6.20 12.97 -11.46
C VAL A 60 -6.63 11.77 -10.63
N VAL A 61 -5.65 11.08 -10.02
CA VAL A 61 -5.88 10.00 -9.07
C VAL A 61 -5.35 10.38 -7.69
N GLU A 62 -6.03 9.92 -6.65
CA GLU A 62 -5.62 10.06 -5.27
C GLU A 62 -4.81 8.84 -4.83
N GLY A 63 -3.81 9.05 -3.99
CA GLY A 63 -3.01 7.98 -3.41
C GLY A 63 -2.43 8.35 -2.06
N LYS A 64 -2.41 7.38 -1.16
CA LYS A 64 -1.77 7.44 0.15
C LYS A 64 -0.90 6.21 0.34
N VAL A 65 0.14 6.31 1.15
CA VAL A 65 0.99 5.16 1.44
C VAL A 65 0.15 4.04 2.05
N ALA A 66 0.26 2.83 1.50
CA ALA A 66 -0.33 1.61 2.03
C ALA A 66 0.70 0.48 2.04
N PRO A 67 0.79 -0.32 3.11
CA PRO A 67 1.61 -1.54 3.10
C PRO A 67 1.09 -2.56 2.09
N VAL A 68 1.97 -3.43 1.58
CA VAL A 68 1.58 -4.60 0.81
C VAL A 68 1.76 -5.83 1.70
N LEU A 69 0.65 -6.49 2.01
CA LEU A 69 0.60 -7.63 2.92
C LEU A 69 0.59 -8.94 2.15
N ALA A 70 1.40 -9.90 2.62
CA ALA A 70 1.39 -11.29 2.20
C ALA A 70 1.06 -12.20 3.40
N VAL A 71 0.53 -13.39 3.12
CA VAL A 71 0.24 -14.40 4.15
C VAL A 71 0.73 -15.76 3.71
N GLY A 72 1.28 -16.49 4.66
CA GLY A 72 1.66 -17.89 4.59
C GLY A 72 1.34 -18.58 5.91
N TYR A 73 2.06 -19.65 6.20
CA TYR A 73 1.93 -20.38 7.46
C TYR A 73 3.30 -20.53 8.12
N SER A 74 3.34 -20.35 9.43
CA SER A 74 4.55 -20.58 10.22
C SER A 74 4.96 -22.06 10.15
N SER A 75 6.19 -22.33 9.77
CA SER A 75 6.75 -23.69 9.72
C SER A 75 6.81 -24.35 11.10
N VAL A 76 6.83 -23.56 12.17
CA VAL A 76 6.91 -24.05 13.55
C VAL A 76 5.53 -24.40 14.11
N SER A 77 4.50 -23.58 13.82
CA SER A 77 3.20 -23.70 14.48
C SER A 77 2.04 -24.01 13.53
N GLY A 78 2.26 -23.99 12.20
CA GLY A 78 1.18 -24.10 11.20
C GLY A 78 0.14 -22.97 11.24
N LYS A 79 0.38 -21.93 12.06
CA LYS A 79 -0.52 -20.78 12.20
C LYS A 79 -0.28 -19.75 11.09
N PRO A 80 -1.28 -18.91 10.76
CA PRO A 80 -1.11 -17.84 9.79
C PRO A 80 0.06 -16.94 10.15
N GLN A 81 0.98 -16.78 9.21
CA GLN A 81 2.11 -15.87 9.29
C GLN A 81 1.95 -14.77 8.25
N LEU A 82 1.86 -13.55 8.72
CA LEU A 82 1.77 -12.34 7.94
C LEU A 82 3.18 -11.78 7.73
N THR A 83 3.46 -11.28 6.53
CA THR A 83 4.73 -10.63 6.20
C THR A 83 4.50 -9.43 5.30
N TRP A 84 5.32 -8.40 5.44
CA TRP A 84 5.27 -7.19 4.61
C TRP A 84 6.65 -6.54 4.49
N LYS A 85 6.82 -5.68 3.50
CA LYS A 85 8.02 -4.85 3.40
C LYS A 85 7.91 -3.65 4.34
N ALA A 86 9.05 -3.21 4.89
CA ALA A 86 9.11 -2.00 5.68
C ALA A 86 8.57 -0.80 4.88
N VAL A 87 7.68 -0.05 5.51
CA VAL A 87 7.16 1.21 4.95
C VAL A 87 8.08 2.33 5.40
N PRO A 88 8.64 3.13 4.48
CA PRO A 88 9.52 4.23 4.84
C PRO A 88 8.87 5.18 5.85
N GLY A 89 9.60 5.46 6.94
CA GLY A 89 9.14 6.35 8.01
C GLY A 89 8.20 5.71 9.03
N ALA A 90 7.72 4.48 8.85
CA ALA A 90 6.93 3.79 9.86
C ALA A 90 7.79 3.40 11.07
N THR A 91 7.22 3.56 12.26
CA THR A 91 7.83 3.13 13.53
C THR A 91 7.18 1.86 14.09
N GLU A 92 5.94 1.59 13.67
CA GLU A 92 5.19 0.39 14.07
C GLU A 92 4.13 0.03 13.02
N TYR A 93 3.53 -1.15 13.19
CA TYR A 93 2.43 -1.66 12.37
C TYR A 93 1.31 -2.16 13.27
N GLN A 94 0.07 -1.85 12.92
CA GLN A 94 -1.10 -2.38 13.60
C GLN A 94 -1.73 -3.46 12.71
N VAL A 95 -1.93 -4.64 13.29
CA VAL A 95 -2.50 -5.81 12.62
C VAL A 95 -3.96 -5.94 12.98
N TYR A 96 -4.81 -6.05 11.97
CA TYR A 96 -6.26 -6.21 12.11
C TYR A 96 -6.70 -7.56 11.55
N ARG A 97 -7.69 -8.16 12.19
CA ARG A 97 -8.27 -9.45 11.81
C ARG A 97 -9.79 -9.40 11.84
N SER A 98 -10.41 -10.12 10.90
CA SER A 98 -11.84 -10.40 10.89
C SER A 98 -12.09 -11.85 10.47
N THR A 99 -13.28 -12.37 10.73
CA THR A 99 -13.83 -13.58 10.12
C THR A 99 -14.71 -13.27 8.90
N GLN A 100 -14.91 -11.98 8.61
CA GLN A 100 -15.63 -11.48 7.43
C GLN A 100 -14.68 -10.67 6.55
N GLN A 101 -14.74 -10.87 5.23
CA GLN A 101 -13.80 -10.25 4.31
C GLN A 101 -13.87 -8.72 4.31
N ASN A 102 -15.06 -8.14 4.34
CA ASN A 102 -15.26 -6.71 4.11
C ASN A 102 -15.66 -5.93 5.36
N SER A 103 -15.78 -6.57 6.52
CA SER A 103 -16.28 -5.94 7.76
C SER A 103 -15.72 -6.60 9.02
N GLY A 104 -16.05 -6.05 10.19
CA GLY A 104 -15.78 -6.66 11.48
C GLY A 104 -14.30 -6.75 11.89
N TYR A 105 -13.43 -5.91 11.30
CA TYR A 105 -12.01 -5.91 11.63
C TYR A 105 -11.74 -5.33 13.01
N SER A 106 -11.05 -6.07 13.84
CA SER A 106 -10.53 -5.62 15.14
C SER A 106 -9.00 -5.69 15.14
N LYS A 107 -8.38 -4.74 15.82
CA LYS A 107 -6.93 -4.74 16.02
C LYS A 107 -6.56 -5.88 16.97
N ILE A 108 -5.65 -6.75 16.53
CA ILE A 108 -5.20 -7.92 17.30
C ILE A 108 -3.76 -7.79 17.77
N ASN A 109 -2.96 -6.90 17.13
CA ASN A 109 -1.57 -6.69 17.52
C ASN A 109 -1.04 -5.33 17.08
N THR A 110 0.00 -4.86 17.78
CA THR A 110 0.90 -3.77 17.35
C THR A 110 2.32 -4.30 17.43
N THR A 111 3.13 -4.08 16.40
CA THR A 111 4.50 -4.60 16.30
C THR A 111 5.41 -3.64 15.54
N THR A 112 6.70 -3.62 15.90
CA THR A 112 7.76 -2.94 15.16
C THR A 112 8.38 -3.84 14.07
N SER A 113 8.12 -5.15 14.11
CA SER A 113 8.57 -6.12 13.11
C SER A 113 7.76 -6.01 11.82
N THR A 114 8.32 -6.52 10.74
CA THR A 114 7.65 -6.66 9.43
C THR A 114 7.02 -8.04 9.23
N SER A 115 6.78 -8.75 10.32
CA SER A 115 6.08 -10.05 10.35
C SER A 115 5.29 -10.23 11.64
N TYR A 116 4.24 -11.05 11.57
CA TYR A 116 3.41 -11.42 12.72
C TYR A 116 2.81 -12.81 12.52
N VAL A 117 2.89 -13.66 13.55
CA VAL A 117 2.23 -14.98 13.55
C VAL A 117 0.99 -14.89 14.43
N ASN A 118 -0.18 -15.16 13.86
CA ASN A 118 -1.43 -15.20 14.64
C ASN A 118 -1.59 -16.55 15.35
N THR A 119 -0.96 -16.69 16.52
CA THR A 119 -1.02 -17.90 17.34
C THR A 119 -2.44 -18.22 17.86
N GLY A 120 -3.29 -17.21 18.01
CA GLY A 120 -4.70 -17.35 18.42
C GLY A 120 -5.67 -17.73 17.30
N ALA A 121 -5.18 -18.04 16.09
CA ALA A 121 -6.05 -18.50 15.01
C ALA A 121 -6.52 -19.95 15.27
N LYS A 122 -7.85 -20.15 15.25
CA LYS A 122 -8.47 -21.48 15.43
C LYS A 122 -8.42 -22.28 14.14
N ALA A 123 -8.11 -23.55 14.25
CA ALA A 123 -8.12 -24.49 13.13
C ALA A 123 -9.51 -24.52 12.45
N GLY A 124 -9.54 -24.65 11.14
CA GLY A 124 -10.76 -24.71 10.34
C GLY A 124 -11.52 -23.41 10.19
N THR A 125 -11.06 -22.30 10.82
CA THR A 125 -11.70 -20.98 10.69
C THR A 125 -10.94 -20.12 9.68
N THR A 126 -11.63 -19.52 8.71
CA THR A 126 -11.04 -18.56 7.78
C THR A 126 -10.97 -17.20 8.47
N TYR A 127 -9.78 -16.61 8.43
CA TYR A 127 -9.52 -15.25 8.90
C TYR A 127 -9.02 -14.38 7.77
N TYR A 128 -9.43 -13.12 7.80
CA TYR A 128 -9.01 -12.05 6.90
C TYR A 128 -8.15 -11.07 7.67
N TYR A 129 -7.06 -10.61 7.06
CA TYR A 129 -6.10 -9.74 7.70
C TYR A 129 -5.82 -8.52 6.83
N ARG A 130 -5.57 -7.40 7.49
CA ARG A 130 -5.02 -6.18 6.90
C ARG A 130 -4.19 -5.45 7.94
N ILE A 131 -3.29 -4.59 7.50
CA ILE A 131 -2.40 -3.83 8.38
C ILE A 131 -2.40 -2.36 8.00
N VAL A 132 -1.99 -1.52 8.95
CA VAL A 132 -1.58 -0.13 8.70
C VAL A 132 -0.17 0.07 9.23
N ALA A 133 0.58 0.98 8.59
CA ALA A 133 1.85 1.50 9.08
C ALA A 133 1.59 2.78 9.88
N VAL A 134 2.31 2.98 10.98
CA VAL A 134 2.09 4.10 11.92
C VAL A 134 3.41 4.79 12.24
N LYS A 135 3.36 6.12 12.39
CA LYS A 135 4.44 6.95 12.96
C LYS A 135 3.81 8.05 13.79
N GLY A 136 3.83 7.91 15.13
CA GLY A 136 3.12 8.83 16.02
C GLY A 136 1.62 8.87 15.69
N THR A 137 1.10 10.02 15.28
CA THR A 137 -0.30 10.19 14.87
C THR A 137 -0.54 9.92 13.37
N ALA A 138 0.52 9.81 12.57
CA ALA A 138 0.41 9.55 11.14
C ALA A 138 0.13 8.06 10.89
N VAL A 139 -0.92 7.76 10.11
CA VAL A 139 -1.36 6.41 9.78
C VAL A 139 -1.49 6.28 8.26
N SER A 140 -0.99 5.17 7.71
CA SER A 140 -1.17 4.83 6.29
C SER A 140 -2.62 4.46 5.98
N ASP A 141 -2.95 4.28 4.71
CA ASP A 141 -4.11 3.49 4.34
C ASP A 141 -3.92 2.03 4.73
N PHE A 142 -5.02 1.27 4.79
CA PHE A 142 -4.96 -0.17 4.98
C PHE A 142 -4.25 -0.85 3.79
N SER A 143 -3.51 -1.90 4.10
CA SER A 143 -2.99 -2.83 3.09
C SER A 143 -4.12 -3.50 2.30
N ASN A 144 -3.74 -4.22 1.24
CA ASN A 144 -4.60 -5.26 0.68
C ASN A 144 -5.04 -6.25 1.77
N ILE A 145 -6.21 -6.88 1.55
CA ILE A 145 -6.73 -7.96 2.42
C ILE A 145 -6.11 -9.28 1.96
N VAL A 146 -5.62 -10.06 2.92
CA VAL A 146 -5.20 -11.44 2.70
C VAL A 146 -6.00 -12.37 3.61
N SER A 147 -6.15 -13.64 3.22
CA SER A 147 -6.89 -14.62 4.03
C SER A 147 -6.09 -15.88 4.28
N ALA A 148 -6.31 -16.50 5.43
CA ALA A 148 -5.74 -17.77 5.78
C ALA A 148 -6.72 -18.61 6.61
N ARG A 149 -6.69 -19.93 6.41
CA ARG A 149 -7.45 -20.91 7.17
C ARG A 149 -6.48 -21.97 7.70
N PRO A 150 -6.07 -21.90 8.99
CA PRO A 150 -5.19 -22.92 9.58
C PRO A 150 -5.83 -24.31 9.44
N GLY A 151 -4.98 -25.30 9.13
CA GLY A 151 -5.37 -26.72 9.15
C GLY A 151 -5.80 -27.18 10.55
N LYS A 152 -6.28 -28.40 10.61
CA LYS A 152 -6.60 -29.10 11.88
C LYS A 152 -5.31 -29.47 12.62
#